data_65e2bba9edc09f48a0d759137509e392
#
_entry.id   65e2bba9edc09f48a0d759137509e392
#
_cell.length_a   1.000
_cell.length_b   1.000
_cell.length_c   1.000
_cell.angle_alpha   90.00
_cell.angle_beta   90.00
_cell.angle_gamma   90.00
#
_symmetry.space_group_name_H-M   'P 1'
#
loop_
_entity.id
_entity.type
_entity.pdbx_description
1 polymer ?
#
loop_
_entity_poly.entity_id
_entity_poly.type
_entity_poly.pdbx_seq_one_letter_code
_entity_poly.pdbx_strand_id
1 'polypeptide(L)'
;KRPNLKYKLIRGNVDTRVQKLEKGEYDAIILSKAGVDALNLQHKISQEFSVDEIIPCAGQGIIAIQCREDDNEIKKLLENINDQETRTVAKAEREVLKVLEGDCDTAVGVFAKLNGEKVDLLTELFSVDGKNRYFIKKSLQKDNIESTSRMVGEELKLKSKGSYKN
;
A
#
# COMPACT_ATOMS: atom_id res chain seq x y z
N LYS A 1 -4.47 -13.49 -12.89
CA LYS A 1 -5.81 -13.33 -13.50
C LYS A 1 -5.76 -13.22 -15.03
N ARG A 2 -4.58 -12.96 -15.60
CA ARG A 2 -4.33 -12.82 -17.04
C ARG A 2 -3.09 -13.63 -17.42
N PRO A 3 -3.19 -14.96 -17.58
CA PRO A 3 -2.03 -15.85 -17.77
C PRO A 3 -1.28 -15.62 -19.12
N ASN A 4 -1.92 -14.92 -20.04
CA ASN A 4 -1.34 -14.57 -21.35
C ASN A 4 -0.50 -13.28 -21.32
N LEU A 5 -0.46 -12.55 -20.21
CA LEU A 5 0.36 -11.34 -20.08
C LEU A 5 1.78 -11.69 -19.64
N LYS A 6 2.76 -10.97 -20.20
CA LYS A 6 4.15 -11.03 -19.78
C LYS A 6 4.43 -9.84 -18.84
N TYR A 7 4.95 -10.13 -17.67
CA TYR A 7 5.29 -9.12 -16.67
C TYR A 7 6.79 -8.83 -16.72
N LYS A 8 7.12 -7.54 -16.76
CA LYS A 8 8.50 -7.06 -16.72
C LYS A 8 8.65 -5.98 -15.66
N LEU A 9 9.77 -6.00 -14.94
CA LEU A 9 10.08 -4.94 -14.01
C LEU A 9 10.40 -3.64 -14.77
N ILE A 10 9.78 -2.54 -14.34
CA ILE A 10 10.08 -1.19 -14.83
C ILE A 10 10.65 -0.35 -13.70
N ARG A 11 11.77 0.34 -13.95
CA ARG A 11 12.44 1.23 -13.00
C ARG A 11 12.54 2.64 -13.56
N GLY A 12 12.65 3.62 -12.67
CA GLY A 12 12.75 5.04 -12.96
C GLY A 12 11.64 5.84 -12.27
N ASN A 13 11.69 7.14 -12.37
CA ASN A 13 10.63 8.03 -11.92
C ASN A 13 9.40 7.90 -12.82
N VAL A 14 8.27 8.53 -12.42
CA VAL A 14 7.00 8.43 -13.15
C VAL A 14 7.14 8.88 -14.59
N ASP A 15 7.76 10.04 -14.83
CA ASP A 15 8.06 10.60 -16.17
C ASP A 15 8.86 9.63 -17.04
N THR A 16 9.94 9.09 -16.49
CA THR A 16 10.79 8.10 -17.19
C THR A 16 10.02 6.84 -17.57
N ARG A 17 9.13 6.36 -16.68
CA ARG A 17 8.31 5.17 -16.95
C ARG A 17 7.27 5.45 -18.03
N VAL A 18 6.67 6.64 -18.02
CA VAL A 18 5.72 7.07 -19.08
C VAL A 18 6.44 7.18 -20.42
N GLN A 19 7.65 7.75 -20.47
CA GLN A 19 8.44 7.81 -21.70
C GLN A 19 8.78 6.42 -22.26
N LYS A 20 9.06 5.43 -21.42
CA LYS A 20 9.31 4.04 -21.85
C LYS A 20 8.06 3.41 -22.47
N LEU A 21 6.87 3.69 -21.91
CA LEU A 21 5.60 3.27 -22.51
C LEU A 21 5.41 3.92 -23.89
N GLU A 22 5.63 5.23 -24.02
CA GLU A 22 5.51 5.97 -25.28
C GLU A 22 6.47 5.49 -26.37
N LYS A 23 7.66 5.01 -25.97
CA LYS A 23 8.64 4.40 -26.88
C LYS A 23 8.30 2.96 -27.28
N GLY A 24 7.19 2.40 -26.75
CA GLY A 24 6.77 1.03 -27.04
C GLY A 24 7.61 -0.07 -26.38
N GLU A 25 8.38 0.27 -25.34
CA GLU A 25 9.12 -0.73 -24.54
C GLU A 25 8.19 -1.61 -23.70
N TYR A 26 6.98 -1.11 -23.43
CA TYR A 26 5.90 -1.75 -22.67
C TYR A 26 4.56 -1.46 -23.32
N ASP A 27 3.65 -2.43 -23.30
CA ASP A 27 2.28 -2.24 -23.80
C ASP A 27 1.37 -1.53 -22.78
N ALA A 28 1.66 -1.70 -21.48
CA ALA A 28 0.99 -1.03 -20.37
C ALA A 28 1.90 -0.95 -19.15
N ILE A 29 1.67 0.04 -18.30
CA ILE A 29 2.35 0.21 -17.00
C ILE A 29 1.32 0.52 -15.91
N ILE A 30 1.63 0.15 -14.67
CA ILE A 30 0.83 0.50 -13.49
C ILE A 30 1.61 1.51 -12.66
N LEU A 31 0.96 2.61 -12.33
CA LEU A 31 1.53 3.71 -11.54
C LEU A 31 0.56 4.12 -10.43
N SER A 32 1.08 4.76 -9.39
CA SER A 32 0.21 5.43 -8.42
C SER A 32 -0.40 6.67 -9.05
N LYS A 33 -1.70 6.89 -8.85
CA LYS A 33 -2.41 8.06 -9.37
C LYS A 33 -1.78 9.36 -8.88
N ALA A 34 -1.44 9.45 -7.60
CA ALA A 34 -0.82 10.63 -7.01
C ALA A 34 0.47 11.06 -7.73
N GLY A 35 1.30 10.11 -8.17
CA GLY A 35 2.50 10.40 -8.93
C GLY A 35 2.22 10.91 -10.35
N VAL A 36 1.15 10.42 -10.97
CA VAL A 36 0.68 10.89 -12.29
C VAL A 36 0.09 12.29 -12.19
N ASP A 37 -0.72 12.53 -11.15
CA ASP A 37 -1.36 13.84 -10.89
C ASP A 37 -0.32 14.94 -10.61
N ALA A 38 0.71 14.61 -9.81
CA ALA A 38 1.79 15.54 -9.47
C ALA A 38 2.58 16.05 -10.71
N LEU A 39 2.56 15.28 -11.80
CA LEU A 39 3.21 15.64 -13.07
C LEU A 39 2.24 16.16 -14.13
N ASN A 40 0.96 16.38 -13.80
CA ASN A 40 -0.10 16.82 -14.72
C ASN A 40 -0.28 15.86 -15.93
N LEU A 41 -0.12 14.55 -15.71
CA LEU A 41 -0.20 13.50 -16.74
C LEU A 41 -1.52 12.71 -16.72
N GLN A 42 -2.59 13.25 -16.10
CA GLN A 42 -3.90 12.59 -15.97
C GLN A 42 -4.49 12.18 -17.33
N HIS A 43 -4.24 12.99 -18.37
CA HIS A 43 -4.69 12.72 -19.73
C HIS A 43 -4.10 11.43 -20.35
N LYS A 44 -3.06 10.84 -19.72
CA LYS A 44 -2.44 9.58 -20.15
C LYS A 44 -3.02 8.36 -19.41
N ILE A 45 -3.91 8.55 -18.44
CA ILE A 45 -4.54 7.46 -17.70
C ILE A 45 -5.61 6.81 -18.57
N SER A 46 -5.42 5.54 -18.91
CA SER A 46 -6.41 4.75 -19.65
C SER A 46 -7.45 4.12 -18.74
N GLN A 47 -7.06 3.77 -17.50
CA GLN A 47 -7.94 3.14 -16.52
C GLN A 47 -7.46 3.46 -15.10
N GLU A 48 -8.39 3.84 -14.23
CA GLU A 48 -8.18 3.89 -12.79
C GLU A 48 -8.73 2.60 -12.16
N PHE A 49 -7.96 1.99 -11.27
CA PHE A 49 -8.39 0.83 -10.49
C PHE A 49 -8.91 1.28 -9.14
N SER A 50 -10.04 0.72 -8.74
CA SER A 50 -10.51 0.85 -7.37
C SER A 50 -9.65 0.02 -6.41
N VAL A 51 -9.69 0.35 -5.11
CA VAL A 51 -8.98 -0.41 -4.08
C VAL A 51 -9.53 -1.84 -3.90
N ASP A 52 -10.75 -2.12 -4.36
CA ASP A 52 -11.30 -3.49 -4.38
C ASP A 52 -10.76 -4.31 -5.56
N GLU A 53 -10.30 -3.66 -6.63
CA GLU A 53 -9.69 -4.31 -7.80
C GLU A 53 -8.21 -4.59 -7.58
N ILE A 54 -7.48 -3.59 -7.06
CA ILE A 54 -6.06 -3.69 -6.73
C ILE A 54 -5.84 -3.03 -5.38
N ILE A 55 -5.57 -3.83 -4.36
CA ILE A 55 -5.24 -3.30 -3.04
C ILE A 55 -3.81 -2.72 -3.09
N PRO A 56 -3.63 -1.43 -2.79
CA PRO A 56 -2.30 -0.81 -2.82
C PRO A 56 -1.41 -1.35 -1.70
N CYS A 57 -0.10 -1.12 -1.80
CA CYS A 57 0.82 -1.36 -0.68
C CYS A 57 0.53 -0.39 0.47
N ALA A 58 0.85 -0.84 1.69
CA ALA A 58 0.66 -0.04 2.89
C ALA A 58 1.36 1.33 2.80
N GLY A 59 0.64 2.38 3.18
CA GLY A 59 1.12 3.75 3.14
C GLY A 59 1.08 4.39 1.74
N GLN A 60 0.51 3.72 0.74
CA GLN A 60 0.40 4.29 -0.60
C GLN A 60 -0.47 5.54 -0.60
N GLY A 61 0.07 6.65 -1.09
CA GLY A 61 -0.61 7.96 -1.10
C GLY A 61 -0.51 8.73 0.24
N ILE A 62 0.18 8.20 1.24
CA ILE A 62 0.43 8.88 2.51
C ILE A 62 1.80 9.55 2.47
N ILE A 63 1.84 10.85 2.77
CA ILE A 63 3.09 11.61 2.91
C ILE A 63 3.56 11.49 4.36
N ALA A 64 4.77 10.96 4.56
CA ALA A 64 5.42 10.88 5.85
C ALA A 64 6.55 11.89 5.96
N ILE A 65 6.58 12.64 7.06
CA ILE A 65 7.64 13.58 7.36
C ILE A 65 8.43 13.04 8.54
N GLN A 66 9.75 12.98 8.40
CA GLN A 66 10.66 12.51 9.44
C GLN A 66 11.47 13.69 9.99
N CYS A 67 11.61 13.76 11.31
CA CYS A 67 12.50 14.68 11.99
C CYS A 67 13.34 13.93 13.03
N ARG A 68 14.35 14.59 13.60
CA ARG A 68 15.12 14.02 14.70
C ARG A 68 14.23 13.84 15.93
N GLU A 69 14.53 12.80 16.72
CA GLU A 69 13.71 12.44 17.89
C GLU A 69 13.81 13.47 19.02
N ASP A 70 14.93 14.15 19.16
CA ASP A 70 15.19 15.18 20.17
C ASP A 70 14.81 16.60 19.75
N ASP A 71 14.36 16.80 18.50
CA ASP A 71 13.96 18.10 17.94
C ASP A 71 12.52 18.46 18.29
N ASN A 72 12.33 18.94 19.52
CA ASN A 72 10.99 19.27 20.03
C ASN A 72 10.36 20.48 19.34
N GLU A 73 11.15 21.39 18.78
CA GLU A 73 10.65 22.56 18.06
C GLU A 73 10.02 22.13 16.74
N ILE A 74 10.74 21.33 15.95
CA ILE A 74 10.22 20.79 14.69
C ILE A 74 9.01 19.88 14.93
N LYS A 75 9.04 19.03 15.98
CA LYS A 75 7.87 18.20 16.31
C LYS A 75 6.61 19.02 16.53
N LYS A 76 6.67 20.13 17.28
CA LYS A 76 5.52 21.03 17.49
C LYS A 76 5.02 21.65 16.19
N LEU A 77 5.91 22.01 15.28
CA LEU A 77 5.52 22.53 13.98
C LEU A 77 4.82 21.46 13.14
N LEU A 78 5.33 20.23 13.14
CA LEU A 78 4.76 19.10 12.42
C LEU A 78 3.39 18.66 12.96
N GLU A 79 3.11 18.84 14.25
CA GLU A 79 1.79 18.57 14.84
C GLU A 79 0.68 19.39 14.17
N ASN A 80 0.97 20.63 13.71
CA ASN A 80 -0.01 21.48 13.06
C ASN A 80 -0.47 21.00 11.67
N ILE A 81 0.33 20.17 11.03
CA ILE A 81 0.05 19.62 9.69
C ILE A 81 -0.24 18.12 9.74
N ASN A 82 -0.21 17.52 10.93
CA ASN A 82 -0.47 16.11 11.11
C ASN A 82 -1.98 15.83 11.06
N ASP A 83 -2.40 15.04 10.08
CA ASP A 83 -3.78 14.55 9.96
C ASP A 83 -3.98 13.29 10.80
N GLN A 84 -4.84 13.36 11.81
CA GLN A 84 -5.07 12.27 12.76
C GLN A 84 -5.80 11.08 12.14
N GLU A 85 -6.66 11.32 11.17
CA GLU A 85 -7.37 10.25 10.46
C GLU A 85 -6.41 9.46 9.60
N THR A 86 -5.59 10.14 8.81
CA THR A 86 -4.50 9.54 8.04
C THR A 86 -3.51 8.80 8.93
N ARG A 87 -3.16 9.38 10.09
CA ARG A 87 -2.28 8.69 11.06
C ARG A 87 -2.89 7.38 11.56
N THR A 88 -4.20 7.35 11.83
CA THR A 88 -4.90 6.16 12.30
C THR A 88 -4.88 5.06 11.25
N VAL A 89 -5.21 5.36 10.00
CA VAL A 89 -5.18 4.38 8.91
C VAL A 89 -3.75 3.92 8.61
N ALA A 90 -2.78 4.83 8.62
CA ALA A 90 -1.36 4.50 8.46
C ALA A 90 -0.87 3.51 9.52
N LYS A 91 -1.27 3.70 10.79
CA LYS A 91 -0.96 2.75 11.87
C LYS A 91 -1.56 1.38 11.60
N ALA A 92 -2.84 1.31 11.20
CA ALA A 92 -3.50 0.05 10.87
C ALA A 92 -2.73 -0.73 9.79
N GLU A 93 -2.40 -0.06 8.70
CA GLU A 93 -1.68 -0.66 7.57
C GLU A 93 -0.26 -1.12 7.96
N ARG A 94 0.46 -0.28 8.72
CA ARG A 94 1.83 -0.57 9.14
C ARG A 94 1.93 -1.73 10.13
N GLU A 95 0.94 -1.91 11.02
CA GLU A 95 0.93 -3.03 11.98
C GLU A 95 0.77 -4.38 11.26
N VAL A 96 -0.02 -4.45 10.18
CA VAL A 96 -0.11 -5.65 9.35
C VAL A 96 1.26 -5.99 8.75
N LEU A 97 1.95 -5.00 8.15
CA LEU A 97 3.28 -5.21 7.54
C LEU A 97 4.33 -5.65 8.56
N LYS A 98 4.33 -5.06 9.77
CA LYS A 98 5.28 -5.42 10.83
C LYS A 98 5.19 -6.91 11.19
N VAL A 99 3.98 -7.45 11.29
CA VAL A 99 3.77 -8.88 11.60
C VAL A 99 4.26 -9.77 10.47
N LEU A 100 4.00 -9.37 9.24
CA LEU A 100 4.44 -10.13 8.08
C LEU A 100 5.96 -10.06 7.89
N GLU A 101 6.64 -9.10 8.55
CA GLU A 101 8.07 -8.82 8.34
C GLU A 101 8.36 -8.63 6.84
N GLY A 102 7.39 -8.03 6.15
CA GLY A 102 7.45 -7.83 4.71
C GLY A 102 8.48 -6.78 4.33
N ASP A 103 9.19 -7.05 3.27
CA ASP A 103 10.11 -6.15 2.58
C ASP A 103 9.52 -5.65 1.26
N CYS A 104 10.34 -4.97 0.45
CA CYS A 104 9.90 -4.45 -0.84
C CYS A 104 9.58 -5.54 -1.88
N ASP A 105 10.03 -6.78 -1.65
CA ASP A 105 9.81 -7.91 -2.55
C ASP A 105 8.60 -8.75 -2.12
N THR A 106 8.04 -8.50 -0.93
CA THR A 106 6.84 -9.18 -0.45
C THR A 106 5.60 -8.67 -1.18
N ALA A 107 4.92 -9.56 -1.89
CA ALA A 107 3.70 -9.23 -2.64
C ALA A 107 2.50 -9.11 -1.69
N VAL A 108 2.38 -7.97 -1.02
CA VAL A 108 1.33 -7.65 -0.05
C VAL A 108 0.65 -6.34 -0.36
N GLY A 109 -0.68 -6.33 -0.34
CA GLY A 109 -1.53 -5.15 -0.39
C GLY A 109 -2.19 -4.94 0.97
N VAL A 110 -2.19 -3.70 1.46
CA VAL A 110 -2.89 -3.32 2.70
C VAL A 110 -3.48 -1.94 2.52
N PHE A 111 -4.78 -1.83 2.68
CA PHE A 111 -5.49 -0.55 2.58
C PHE A 111 -6.46 -0.41 3.74
N ALA A 112 -6.39 0.72 4.43
CA ALA A 112 -7.29 1.07 5.52
C ALA A 112 -8.08 2.35 5.18
N LYS A 113 -9.35 2.38 5.57
CA LYS A 113 -10.22 3.55 5.42
C LYS A 113 -10.98 3.78 6.71
N LEU A 114 -10.97 5.01 7.21
CA LEU A 114 -11.79 5.38 8.36
C LEU A 114 -13.26 5.43 7.97
N ASN A 115 -14.11 4.86 8.81
CA ASN A 115 -15.57 4.79 8.67
C ASN A 115 -16.21 5.01 10.04
N GLY A 116 -16.37 6.28 10.43
CA GLY A 116 -16.80 6.68 11.77
C GLY A 116 -15.80 6.22 12.83
N GLU A 117 -16.26 5.46 13.81
CA GLU A 117 -15.44 4.89 14.90
C GLU A 117 -14.76 3.57 14.52
N LYS A 118 -14.88 3.17 13.25
CA LYS A 118 -14.27 1.94 12.73
C LYS A 118 -13.28 2.24 11.63
N VAL A 119 -12.37 1.30 11.42
CA VAL A 119 -11.44 1.28 10.31
C VAL A 119 -11.72 0.04 9.49
N ASP A 120 -12.14 0.24 8.24
CA ASP A 120 -12.31 -0.84 7.28
C ASP A 120 -10.93 -1.17 6.69
N LEU A 121 -10.47 -2.39 6.93
CA LEU A 121 -9.16 -2.88 6.54
C LEU A 121 -9.28 -3.96 5.47
N LEU A 122 -8.65 -3.73 4.33
CA LEU A 122 -8.50 -4.67 3.22
C LEU A 122 -7.05 -5.14 3.18
N THR A 123 -6.85 -6.44 3.14
CA THR A 123 -5.48 -7.00 3.07
C THR A 123 -5.42 -8.14 2.08
N GLU A 124 -4.33 -8.22 1.32
CA GLU A 124 -4.04 -9.37 0.49
C GLU A 124 -2.55 -9.71 0.55
N LEU A 125 -2.25 -10.98 0.49
CA LEU A 125 -0.90 -11.52 0.49
C LEU A 125 -0.82 -12.61 -0.58
N PHE A 126 0.24 -12.63 -1.35
CA PHE A 126 0.45 -13.66 -2.37
C PHE A 126 1.61 -14.57 -2.01
N SER A 127 1.52 -15.84 -2.42
CA SER A 127 2.68 -16.72 -2.38
C SER A 127 3.76 -16.23 -3.35
N VAL A 128 5.02 -16.59 -3.11
CA VAL A 128 6.18 -16.18 -3.93
C VAL A 128 5.97 -16.53 -5.42
N ASP A 129 5.34 -17.66 -5.71
CA ASP A 129 5.02 -18.09 -7.08
C ASP A 129 3.76 -17.43 -7.66
N GLY A 130 3.09 -16.57 -6.90
CA GLY A 130 1.87 -15.84 -7.29
C GLY A 130 0.62 -16.69 -7.47
N LYS A 131 0.66 -17.99 -7.16
CA LYS A 131 -0.49 -18.90 -7.36
C LYS A 131 -1.55 -18.78 -6.29
N ASN A 132 -1.14 -18.53 -5.05
CA ASN A 132 -2.05 -18.44 -3.91
C ASN A 132 -2.25 -16.99 -3.49
N ARG A 133 -3.51 -16.61 -3.29
CA ARG A 133 -3.93 -15.32 -2.75
C ARG A 133 -4.63 -15.52 -1.41
N TYR A 134 -4.14 -14.86 -0.39
CA TYR A 134 -4.74 -14.83 0.94
C TYR A 134 -5.34 -13.46 1.15
N PHE A 135 -6.64 -13.40 1.32
CA PHE A 135 -7.39 -12.15 1.43
C PHE A 135 -8.14 -12.09 2.75
N ILE A 136 -8.10 -10.94 3.41
CA ILE A 136 -8.89 -10.63 4.60
C ILE A 136 -9.48 -9.24 4.47
N LYS A 137 -10.78 -9.12 4.75
CA LYS A 137 -11.50 -7.86 4.90
C LYS A 137 -12.12 -7.81 6.28
N LYS A 138 -11.80 -6.79 7.07
CA LYS A 138 -12.34 -6.61 8.43
C LYS A 138 -12.64 -5.16 8.71
N SER A 139 -13.66 -4.93 9.56
CA SER A 139 -13.94 -3.63 10.15
C SER A 139 -13.51 -3.67 11.61
N LEU A 140 -12.53 -2.87 11.98
CA LEU A 140 -11.86 -2.85 13.29
C LEU A 140 -12.27 -1.61 14.08
N GLN A 141 -12.30 -1.70 15.40
CA GLN A 141 -12.54 -0.55 16.27
C GLN A 141 -11.29 0.36 16.29
N LYS A 142 -11.51 1.67 16.17
CA LYS A 142 -10.44 2.67 16.14
C LYS A 142 -9.56 2.65 17.41
N ASP A 143 -10.17 2.48 18.58
CA ASP A 143 -9.48 2.52 19.86
C ASP A 143 -8.41 1.43 20.01
N ASN A 144 -8.61 0.28 19.37
CA ASN A 144 -7.71 -0.88 19.45
C ASN A 144 -7.01 -1.16 18.12
N ILE A 145 -6.86 -0.16 17.26
CA ILE A 145 -6.48 -0.35 15.87
C ILE A 145 -5.11 -1.06 15.72
N GLU A 146 -4.14 -0.73 16.55
CA GLU A 146 -2.80 -1.33 16.45
C GLU A 146 -2.83 -2.82 16.78
N SER A 147 -3.46 -3.20 17.91
CA SER A 147 -3.54 -4.60 18.33
C SER A 147 -4.40 -5.45 17.39
N THR A 148 -5.55 -4.92 16.97
CA THR A 148 -6.47 -5.63 16.08
C THR A 148 -5.92 -5.78 14.65
N SER A 149 -5.20 -4.78 14.14
CA SER A 149 -4.50 -4.87 12.85
C SER A 149 -3.36 -5.88 12.90
N ARG A 150 -2.63 -5.94 14.02
CA ARG A 150 -1.62 -6.98 14.25
C ARG A 150 -2.22 -8.38 14.18
N MET A 151 -3.38 -8.61 14.81
CA MET A 151 -4.10 -9.89 14.71
C MET A 151 -4.48 -10.24 13.26
N VAL A 152 -4.82 -9.26 12.43
CA VAL A 152 -5.06 -9.50 10.99
C VAL A 152 -3.79 -9.94 10.28
N GLY A 153 -2.65 -9.33 10.58
CA GLY A 153 -1.35 -9.75 10.08
C GLY A 153 -1.00 -11.19 10.48
N GLU A 154 -1.23 -11.56 11.76
CA GLU A 154 -1.03 -12.93 12.25
C GLU A 154 -1.94 -13.94 11.51
N GLU A 155 -3.20 -13.58 11.28
CA GLU A 155 -4.11 -14.42 10.51
C GLU A 155 -3.63 -14.65 9.08
N LEU A 156 -3.12 -13.61 8.40
CA LEU A 156 -2.51 -13.75 7.07
C LEU A 156 -1.28 -14.65 7.10
N LYS A 157 -0.40 -14.45 8.10
CA LYS A 157 0.81 -15.27 8.29
C LYS A 157 0.47 -16.73 8.48
N LEU A 158 -0.53 -17.04 9.32
CA LEU A 158 -1.02 -18.41 9.55
C LEU A 158 -1.63 -19.01 8.27
N LYS A 159 -2.51 -18.28 7.58
CA LYS A 159 -3.15 -18.77 6.35
C LYS A 159 -2.14 -19.06 5.24
N SER A 160 -1.11 -18.23 5.13
CA SER A 160 -0.07 -18.37 4.09
C SER A 160 0.93 -19.49 4.37
N LYS A 161 1.04 -19.96 5.63
CA LYS A 161 2.02 -20.97 6.06
C LYS A 161 3.45 -20.66 5.59
N GLY A 162 3.81 -19.38 5.54
CA GLY A 162 5.13 -18.93 5.11
C GLY A 162 5.35 -18.93 3.59
N SER A 163 4.38 -19.29 2.76
CA SER A 163 4.53 -19.37 1.28
C SER A 163 4.81 -18.05 0.58
N TYR A 164 4.78 -16.93 1.28
CA TYR A 164 5.03 -15.57 0.80
C TYR A 164 6.50 -15.11 1.00
N LYS A 165 7.31 -15.93 1.62
CA LYS A 165 8.76 -15.70 1.85
C LYS A 165 9.59 -16.76 1.11
N ASN A 166 10.77 -16.35 0.64
CA ASN A 166 11.78 -17.26 0.11
C ASN A 166 12.53 -17.99 1.23
#